data_8d44f280da4ef80d3a1ea84bcab392ed
#
_entry.id   8d44f280da4ef80d3a1ea84bcab392ed
#
_cell.length_a   1.000
_cell.length_b   1.000
_cell.length_c   1.000
_cell.angle_alpha   90.00
_cell.angle_beta   90.00
_cell.angle_gamma   90.00
#
_symmetry.space_group_name_H-M   'P 1'
#
loop_
_entity.id
_entity.type
_entity.pdbx_description
1 polymer ?
#
loop_
_entity_poly.entity_id
_entity_poly.type
_entity_poly.pdbx_seq_one_letter_code
_entity_poly.pdbx_strand_id
1 'polypeptide(L)'
;MLVHAGKLNAKLAEDLVRSSKDKRSSFVASVIASGAVSAADLAHTLSSALALPLLDLGAVDAQRLPRNLIDSKLAAQYQIVVLGKRGSRLFIGGADPTDQEAAERIKFATQLSPEWVIVEHDKLAKLLENTGASATETLESMSSGDFEFDVTDDVTSPQESSEATSDVEDAPVVRFLQKMLIDAINARASDLHFEPYEYHYRVRFRIDGELREITQPPIAIKDKLSSRIKVISRLDIAEKRVPQDGRMKLKFGSKAIDFRVSTLPTLFGEKIVIRILDPSSAKVGIEALGYEKIEKDRLLKIIQRPYGMVLVTGPTGSGKTVSLYTCLNILNQPGVNISTVEDPAEINLPGVNQVNVNDKAGLTFAAALKSFLRQDPDIIMVGEIRDLETADIAIKAAQTGHMVMSTLHTNDAPSTLTRLLNMGVAPFNIASSILLITAQRLARKLCETCKAQADYPREAMLKAGFAETDLDGSWRPYRAVGCSACSNGYKGRVGVYQVMPVTEAIQKIILNEGTSMDIAVQAQRENVRDLRQSGLIKVRAGVTTLEEIISVTNE
;
A
#
# COMPACT_ATOMS: atom_id res chain seq x y z
N MET A 1 -22.23 38.64 -21.56
CA MET A 1 -21.41 37.86 -22.50
C MET A 1 -22.04 36.50 -22.81
N LEU A 2 -22.12 35.54 -21.89
CA LEU A 2 -22.65 34.19 -22.13
C LEU A 2 -24.11 34.16 -22.61
N VAL A 3 -24.95 35.05 -22.06
CA VAL A 3 -26.35 35.19 -22.50
C VAL A 3 -26.43 35.75 -23.92
N HIS A 4 -25.61 36.74 -24.26
CA HIS A 4 -25.54 37.29 -25.62
C HIS A 4 -24.97 36.31 -26.65
N ALA A 5 -24.06 35.43 -26.21
CA ALA A 5 -23.52 34.35 -27.04
C ALA A 5 -24.49 33.13 -27.17
N GLY A 6 -25.67 33.20 -26.57
CA GLY A 6 -26.66 32.12 -26.59
C GLY A 6 -26.25 30.85 -25.85
N LYS A 7 -25.19 30.92 -25.02
CA LYS A 7 -24.64 29.77 -24.28
C LYS A 7 -25.28 29.60 -22.89
N LEU A 8 -25.97 30.62 -22.35
CA LEU A 8 -26.63 30.58 -21.05
C LEU A 8 -27.98 31.30 -21.10
N ASN A 9 -29.01 30.73 -20.46
CA ASN A 9 -30.30 31.39 -20.32
C ASN A 9 -30.22 32.55 -19.32
N ALA A 10 -30.84 33.69 -19.59
CA ALA A 10 -30.79 34.89 -18.76
C ALA A 10 -31.26 34.65 -17.31
N LYS A 11 -32.34 33.89 -17.12
CA LYS A 11 -32.87 33.55 -15.78
C LYS A 11 -31.89 32.70 -14.98
N LEU A 12 -31.28 31.69 -15.63
CA LEU A 12 -30.27 30.84 -15.00
C LEU A 12 -28.99 31.63 -14.67
N ALA A 13 -28.62 32.60 -15.53
CA ALA A 13 -27.49 33.48 -15.27
C ALA A 13 -27.69 34.34 -14.00
N GLU A 14 -28.89 34.91 -13.80
CA GLU A 14 -29.24 35.67 -12.60
C GLU A 14 -29.20 34.80 -11.33
N ASP A 15 -29.77 33.60 -11.39
CA ASP A 15 -29.78 32.63 -10.29
C ASP A 15 -28.32 32.22 -9.90
N LEU A 16 -27.46 31.98 -10.89
CA LEU A 16 -26.03 31.64 -10.66
C LEU A 16 -25.24 32.80 -10.08
N VAL A 17 -25.51 34.06 -10.50
CA VAL A 17 -24.89 35.25 -9.92
C VAL A 17 -25.29 35.41 -8.45
N ARG A 18 -26.58 35.19 -8.12
CA ARG A 18 -27.07 35.25 -6.74
C ARG A 18 -26.43 34.14 -5.89
N SER A 19 -26.42 32.91 -6.38
CA SER A 19 -25.85 31.75 -5.69
C SER A 19 -24.32 31.88 -5.47
N SER A 20 -23.58 32.45 -6.42
CA SER A 20 -22.13 32.68 -6.27
C SER A 20 -21.81 33.71 -5.20
N LYS A 21 -22.63 34.78 -5.08
CA LYS A 21 -22.50 35.78 -4.00
C LYS A 21 -22.79 35.18 -2.62
N ASP A 22 -23.86 34.39 -2.50
CA ASP A 22 -24.27 33.77 -1.24
C ASP A 22 -23.23 32.73 -0.75
N LYS A 23 -22.62 31.98 -1.67
CA LYS A 23 -21.63 30.94 -1.37
C LYS A 23 -20.18 31.44 -1.36
N ARG A 24 -19.93 32.72 -1.64
CA ARG A 24 -18.58 33.30 -1.80
C ARG A 24 -17.71 32.51 -2.79
N SER A 25 -18.31 31.97 -3.85
CA SER A 25 -17.62 31.17 -4.88
C SER A 25 -17.48 31.98 -6.17
N SER A 26 -16.46 31.68 -6.99
CA SER A 26 -16.31 32.29 -8.32
C SER A 26 -17.54 32.01 -9.19
N PHE A 27 -18.00 33.04 -9.93
CA PHE A 27 -19.09 32.89 -10.89
C PHE A 27 -18.76 31.83 -11.95
N VAL A 28 -17.53 31.80 -12.43
CA VAL A 28 -17.02 30.81 -13.40
C VAL A 28 -17.18 29.38 -12.86
N ALA A 29 -16.75 29.14 -11.60
CA ALA A 29 -16.90 27.84 -10.95
C ALA A 29 -18.39 27.43 -10.81
N SER A 30 -19.26 28.37 -10.48
CA SER A 30 -20.71 28.14 -10.35
C SER A 30 -21.35 27.78 -11.69
N VAL A 31 -20.96 28.42 -12.78
CA VAL A 31 -21.45 28.13 -14.14
C VAL A 31 -21.03 26.72 -14.57
N ILE A 32 -19.81 26.33 -14.33
CA ILE A 32 -19.29 25.00 -14.69
C ILE A 32 -19.96 23.93 -13.84
N ALA A 33 -20.08 24.15 -12.53
CA ALA A 33 -20.74 23.22 -11.61
C ALA A 33 -22.22 22.98 -11.95
N SER A 34 -22.89 23.95 -12.56
CA SER A 34 -24.27 23.80 -13.03
C SER A 34 -24.42 22.89 -14.25
N GLY A 35 -23.31 22.55 -14.93
CA GLY A 35 -23.33 21.77 -16.17
C GLY A 35 -23.93 22.49 -17.39
N ALA A 36 -24.30 23.77 -17.27
CA ALA A 36 -24.96 24.53 -18.34
C ALA A 36 -24.02 24.91 -19.48
N VAL A 37 -22.71 25.07 -19.19
CA VAL A 37 -21.65 25.42 -20.16
C VAL A 37 -20.42 24.59 -19.88
N SER A 38 -19.78 24.03 -20.91
CA SER A 38 -18.52 23.33 -20.73
C SER A 38 -17.36 24.29 -20.43
N ALA A 39 -16.29 23.82 -19.74
CA ALA A 39 -15.12 24.63 -19.45
C ALA A 39 -14.44 25.18 -20.72
N ALA A 40 -14.39 24.37 -21.76
CA ALA A 40 -13.84 24.76 -23.07
C ALA A 40 -14.71 25.84 -23.75
N ASP A 41 -16.02 25.66 -23.82
CA ASP A 41 -16.95 26.65 -24.41
C ASP A 41 -16.91 27.99 -23.65
N LEU A 42 -16.81 27.94 -22.33
CA LEU A 42 -16.68 29.14 -21.49
C LEU A 42 -15.37 29.88 -21.80
N ALA A 43 -14.24 29.16 -21.84
CA ALA A 43 -12.94 29.75 -22.15
C ALA A 43 -12.88 30.37 -23.54
N HIS A 44 -13.42 29.71 -24.55
CA HIS A 44 -13.54 30.25 -25.90
C HIS A 44 -14.43 31.50 -25.97
N THR A 45 -15.57 31.49 -25.29
CA THR A 45 -16.49 32.65 -25.27
C THR A 45 -15.85 33.87 -24.60
N LEU A 46 -15.13 33.67 -23.47
CA LEU A 46 -14.43 34.74 -22.77
C LEU A 46 -13.25 35.27 -23.60
N SER A 47 -12.45 34.40 -24.21
CA SER A 47 -11.34 34.78 -25.09
C SER A 47 -11.83 35.66 -26.25
N SER A 48 -12.90 35.26 -26.91
CA SER A 48 -13.48 36.01 -28.04
C SER A 48 -14.09 37.34 -27.58
N ALA A 49 -14.82 37.35 -26.46
CA ALA A 49 -15.51 38.53 -25.96
C ALA A 49 -14.58 39.61 -25.38
N LEU A 50 -13.46 39.20 -24.79
CA LEU A 50 -12.51 40.09 -24.12
C LEU A 50 -11.24 40.33 -24.97
N ALA A 51 -11.14 39.70 -26.14
CA ALA A 51 -9.97 39.73 -27.01
C ALA A 51 -8.65 39.34 -26.28
N LEU A 52 -8.75 38.35 -25.35
CA LEU A 52 -7.60 37.83 -24.62
C LEU A 52 -7.14 36.50 -25.23
N PRO A 53 -5.82 36.21 -25.18
CA PRO A 53 -5.31 34.95 -25.72
C PRO A 53 -5.84 33.75 -24.91
N LEU A 54 -6.11 32.64 -25.60
CA LEU A 54 -6.50 31.36 -25.01
C LEU A 54 -5.31 30.41 -25.08
N LEU A 55 -4.98 29.75 -23.96
CA LEU A 55 -3.92 28.76 -23.86
C LEU A 55 -4.46 27.42 -23.37
N ASP A 56 -4.14 26.35 -24.11
CA ASP A 56 -4.41 24.99 -23.65
C ASP A 56 -3.30 24.54 -22.67
N LEU A 57 -3.65 24.45 -21.39
CA LEU A 57 -2.73 23.97 -20.35
C LEU A 57 -2.33 22.49 -20.52
N GLY A 58 -3.10 21.71 -21.27
CA GLY A 58 -2.73 20.33 -21.59
C GLY A 58 -1.51 20.22 -22.51
N ALA A 59 -1.20 21.28 -23.27
CA ALA A 59 -0.03 21.36 -24.14
C ALA A 59 1.21 21.97 -23.46
N VAL A 60 1.08 22.37 -22.18
CA VAL A 60 2.16 23.05 -21.43
C VAL A 60 2.82 22.07 -20.46
N ASP A 61 4.15 22.00 -20.49
CA ASP A 61 4.92 21.24 -19.49
C ASP A 61 4.86 21.95 -18.12
N ALA A 62 4.11 21.41 -17.20
CA ALA A 62 3.90 21.95 -15.85
C ALA A 62 5.21 22.12 -15.04
N GLN A 63 6.26 21.36 -15.37
CA GLN A 63 7.56 21.46 -14.69
C GLN A 63 8.37 22.70 -15.12
N ARG A 64 8.08 23.25 -16.29
CA ARG A 64 8.75 24.43 -16.84
C ARG A 64 8.09 25.76 -16.48
N LEU A 65 6.93 25.72 -15.82
CA LEU A 65 6.25 26.93 -15.39
C LEU A 65 7.00 27.60 -14.21
N PRO A 66 7.13 28.95 -14.21
CA PRO A 66 7.81 29.66 -13.14
C PRO A 66 7.03 29.56 -11.82
N ARG A 67 7.61 28.95 -10.79
CA ARG A 67 6.95 28.72 -9.49
C ARG A 67 7.30 29.76 -8.43
N ASN A 68 8.36 30.55 -8.63
CA ASN A 68 8.92 31.44 -7.61
C ASN A 68 8.49 32.92 -7.77
N LEU A 69 7.59 33.24 -8.69
CA LEU A 69 7.17 34.61 -8.99
C LEU A 69 5.93 35.06 -8.18
N ILE A 70 5.12 34.12 -7.73
CA ILE A 70 3.94 34.37 -6.89
C ILE A 70 3.90 33.28 -5.79
N ASP A 71 3.44 33.66 -4.60
CA ASP A 71 3.18 32.71 -3.52
C ASP A 71 2.11 31.70 -3.96
N SER A 72 2.36 30.41 -3.67
CA SER A 72 1.45 29.31 -3.99
C SER A 72 0.05 29.48 -3.37
N LYS A 73 -0.03 30.10 -2.18
CA LYS A 73 -1.32 30.43 -1.53
C LYS A 73 -2.11 31.45 -2.33
N LEU A 74 -1.44 32.47 -2.84
CA LEU A 74 -2.07 33.50 -3.66
C LEU A 74 -2.54 32.93 -5.00
N ALA A 75 -1.73 32.07 -5.61
CA ALA A 75 -2.06 31.38 -6.85
C ALA A 75 -3.29 30.47 -6.71
N ALA A 76 -3.37 29.72 -5.61
CA ALA A 76 -4.51 28.85 -5.30
C ALA A 76 -5.77 29.63 -4.95
N GLN A 77 -5.66 30.67 -4.12
CA GLN A 77 -6.78 31.52 -3.69
C GLN A 77 -7.51 32.15 -4.87
N TYR A 78 -6.75 32.65 -5.85
CA TYR A 78 -7.32 33.31 -7.02
C TYR A 78 -7.41 32.42 -8.27
N GLN A 79 -7.15 31.11 -8.10
CA GLN A 79 -7.22 30.12 -9.20
C GLN A 79 -6.45 30.58 -10.44
N ILE A 80 -5.15 30.86 -10.26
CA ILE A 80 -4.28 31.34 -11.34
C ILE A 80 -2.98 30.54 -11.41
N VAL A 81 -2.37 30.54 -12.58
CA VAL A 81 -1.03 29.99 -12.83
C VAL A 81 -0.14 31.02 -13.49
N VAL A 82 1.13 31.10 -13.05
CA VAL A 82 2.11 31.98 -13.71
C VAL A 82 2.65 31.28 -14.96
N LEU A 83 2.46 31.91 -16.11
CA LEU A 83 2.94 31.38 -17.39
C LEU A 83 4.34 31.89 -17.75
N GLY A 84 4.68 33.13 -17.32
CA GLY A 84 5.97 33.71 -17.61
C GLY A 84 6.07 35.18 -17.23
N LYS A 85 7.29 35.73 -17.34
CA LYS A 85 7.60 37.15 -17.13
C LYS A 85 8.36 37.71 -18.31
N ARG A 86 7.98 38.92 -18.76
CA ARG A 86 8.73 39.65 -19.78
C ARG A 86 8.80 41.14 -19.42
N GLY A 87 9.97 41.58 -18.97
CA GLY A 87 10.15 42.92 -18.46
C GLY A 87 9.30 43.18 -17.19
N SER A 88 8.46 44.22 -17.19
CA SER A 88 7.53 44.54 -16.11
C SER A 88 6.18 43.82 -16.20
N ARG A 89 5.97 42.99 -17.19
CA ARG A 89 4.70 42.25 -17.43
C ARG A 89 4.79 40.83 -16.90
N LEU A 90 3.73 40.41 -16.21
CA LEU A 90 3.56 39.05 -15.68
C LEU A 90 2.38 38.38 -16.41
N PHE A 91 2.63 37.33 -17.17
CA PHE A 91 1.59 36.58 -17.85
C PHE A 91 1.01 35.54 -16.89
N ILE A 92 -0.30 35.65 -16.63
CA ILE A 92 -1.05 34.79 -15.71
C ILE A 92 -2.18 34.09 -16.43
N GLY A 93 -2.24 32.75 -16.27
CA GLY A 93 -3.34 31.94 -16.76
C GLY A 93 -4.44 31.88 -15.72
N GLY A 94 -5.68 32.21 -16.09
CA GLY A 94 -6.83 32.13 -15.21
C GLY A 94 -8.12 31.90 -15.99
N ALA A 95 -9.14 31.36 -15.32
CA ALA A 95 -10.45 31.11 -15.92
C ALA A 95 -11.39 32.33 -15.83
N ASP A 96 -11.10 33.28 -14.94
CA ASP A 96 -11.89 34.50 -14.74
C ASP A 96 -11.01 35.77 -14.78
N PRO A 97 -10.78 36.35 -15.96
CA PRO A 97 -9.98 37.56 -16.11
C PRO A 97 -10.69 38.84 -15.65
N THR A 98 -11.96 38.73 -15.24
CA THR A 98 -12.76 39.87 -14.74
C THR A 98 -12.57 40.11 -13.24
N ASP A 99 -11.84 39.25 -12.55
CA ASP A 99 -11.51 39.38 -11.13
C ASP A 99 -10.46 40.50 -10.93
N GLN A 100 -10.96 41.69 -10.62
CA GLN A 100 -10.12 42.87 -10.37
C GLN A 100 -9.34 42.75 -9.05
N GLU A 101 -9.91 42.10 -8.04
CA GLU A 101 -9.22 41.88 -6.75
C GLU A 101 -7.99 41.01 -6.95
N ALA A 102 -8.10 39.92 -7.72
CA ALA A 102 -6.97 39.07 -8.10
C ALA A 102 -5.87 39.88 -8.79
N ALA A 103 -6.24 40.70 -9.80
CA ALA A 103 -5.26 41.53 -10.52
C ALA A 103 -4.53 42.52 -9.63
N GLU A 104 -5.23 43.21 -8.71
CA GLU A 104 -4.64 44.16 -7.78
C GLU A 104 -3.72 43.48 -6.75
N ARG A 105 -4.16 42.35 -6.19
CA ARG A 105 -3.36 41.56 -5.24
C ARG A 105 -2.08 41.04 -5.86
N ILE A 106 -2.16 40.50 -7.08
CA ILE A 106 -1.01 40.02 -7.83
C ILE A 106 -0.02 41.15 -8.12
N LYS A 107 -0.54 42.30 -8.59
CA LYS A 107 0.27 43.47 -8.86
C LYS A 107 0.98 43.96 -7.59
N PHE A 108 0.29 43.97 -6.46
CA PHE A 108 0.87 44.39 -5.17
C PHE A 108 1.96 43.39 -4.72
N ALA A 109 1.70 42.11 -4.79
CA ALA A 109 2.63 41.05 -4.34
C ALA A 109 3.88 40.94 -5.21
N THR A 110 3.76 41.16 -6.53
CA THR A 110 4.86 40.95 -7.48
C THR A 110 5.53 42.26 -7.95
N GLN A 111 4.91 43.41 -7.75
CA GLN A 111 5.29 44.71 -8.32
C GLN A 111 5.35 44.67 -9.87
N LEU A 112 4.64 43.75 -10.51
CA LEU A 112 4.57 43.55 -11.96
C LEU A 112 3.14 43.80 -12.46
N SER A 113 3.00 44.21 -13.72
CA SER A 113 1.68 44.34 -14.35
C SER A 113 1.15 43.00 -14.80
N PRO A 114 0.04 42.49 -14.24
CA PRO A 114 -0.52 41.21 -14.67
C PRO A 114 -1.20 41.33 -16.05
N GLU A 115 -0.90 40.41 -16.95
CA GLU A 115 -1.57 40.22 -18.24
C GLU A 115 -2.26 38.86 -18.25
N TRP A 116 -3.57 38.87 -18.47
CA TRP A 116 -4.38 37.69 -18.45
C TRP A 116 -4.29 36.87 -19.73
N VAL A 117 -4.16 35.57 -19.57
CA VAL A 117 -4.31 34.55 -20.59
C VAL A 117 -5.43 33.62 -20.15
N ILE A 118 -6.45 33.44 -20.97
CA ILE A 118 -7.57 32.55 -20.65
C ILE A 118 -7.10 31.11 -20.68
N VAL A 119 -7.52 30.34 -19.71
CA VAL A 119 -7.29 28.89 -19.62
C VAL A 119 -8.58 28.18 -19.23
N GLU A 120 -8.73 26.91 -19.60
CA GLU A 120 -9.88 26.11 -19.20
C GLU A 120 -9.84 25.82 -17.69
N HIS A 121 -10.95 26.05 -17.02
CA HIS A 121 -11.06 25.92 -15.56
C HIS A 121 -10.74 24.53 -15.05
N ASP A 122 -11.19 23.48 -15.71
CA ASP A 122 -10.96 22.09 -15.32
C ASP A 122 -9.49 21.67 -15.46
N LYS A 123 -8.79 22.14 -16.50
CA LYS A 123 -7.36 21.92 -16.70
C LYS A 123 -6.53 22.72 -15.69
N LEU A 124 -6.96 23.95 -15.38
CA LEU A 124 -6.32 24.80 -14.38
C LEU A 124 -6.44 24.18 -12.98
N ALA A 125 -7.64 23.72 -12.60
CA ALA A 125 -7.86 23.06 -11.32
C ALA A 125 -6.97 21.83 -11.14
N LYS A 126 -6.90 20.95 -12.17
CA LYS A 126 -6.00 19.79 -12.17
C LYS A 126 -4.52 20.18 -12.07
N LEU A 127 -4.12 21.26 -12.73
CA LEU A 127 -2.73 21.75 -12.67
C LEU A 127 -2.39 22.25 -11.26
N LEU A 128 -3.29 23.01 -10.63
CA LEU A 128 -3.11 23.53 -9.28
C LEU A 128 -3.11 22.40 -8.24
N GLU A 129 -3.96 21.40 -8.36
CA GLU A 129 -3.94 20.19 -7.56
C GLU A 129 -2.59 19.46 -7.64
N ASN A 130 -2.06 19.30 -8.84
CA ASN A 130 -0.78 18.62 -9.08
C ASN A 130 0.45 19.45 -8.66
N THR A 131 0.33 20.78 -8.58
CA THR A 131 1.43 21.66 -8.23
C THR A 131 1.57 21.95 -6.71
N GLY A 132 0.72 21.32 -5.89
CA GLY A 132 0.83 21.40 -4.41
C GLY A 132 0.16 22.61 -3.78
N ALA A 133 -0.58 23.41 -4.53
CA ALA A 133 -1.39 24.50 -3.98
C ALA A 133 -2.60 23.95 -3.19
N SER A 134 -3.17 22.81 -3.62
CA SER A 134 -4.24 22.09 -2.92
C SER A 134 -3.81 21.49 -1.56
N ALA A 135 -2.52 21.24 -1.38
CA ALA A 135 -2.01 20.65 -0.13
C ALA A 135 -2.18 21.56 1.10
N THR A 136 -2.27 22.86 0.91
CA THR A 136 -2.41 23.83 2.02
C THR A 136 -3.88 24.07 2.38
N GLU A 137 -4.79 24.06 1.38
CA GLU A 137 -6.24 24.22 1.64
C GLU A 137 -6.86 22.95 2.22
N THR A 138 -6.39 21.76 1.79
CA THR A 138 -6.78 20.49 2.42
C THR A 138 -6.29 20.44 3.88
N LEU A 139 -5.16 21.03 4.20
CA LEU A 139 -4.64 21.15 5.57
C LEU A 139 -5.45 22.14 6.44
N GLU A 140 -5.98 23.21 5.88
CA GLU A 140 -6.81 24.18 6.64
C GLU A 140 -8.27 23.69 6.79
N SER A 141 -8.82 22.98 5.81
CA SER A 141 -10.14 22.34 5.94
C SER A 141 -10.13 21.08 6.79
N MET A 142 -8.98 20.40 6.91
CA MET A 142 -8.77 19.23 7.78
C MET A 142 -8.27 19.59 9.18
N SER A 143 -7.90 20.87 9.45
CA SER A 143 -7.51 21.34 10.79
C SER A 143 -8.66 21.46 11.79
N SER A 144 -9.90 21.17 11.37
CA SER A 144 -11.08 21.09 12.24
C SER A 144 -11.48 19.67 12.61
N GLY A 145 -10.72 18.66 12.23
CA GLY A 145 -10.91 17.28 12.68
C GLY A 145 -9.81 16.90 13.66
N ASP A 146 -10.21 16.57 14.88
CA ASP A 146 -9.35 16.11 15.97
C ASP A 146 -8.51 14.90 15.54
N PHE A 147 -7.24 15.17 15.16
CA PHE A 147 -6.23 14.13 14.98
C PHE A 147 -5.44 14.01 16.27
N GLU A 148 -5.82 13.10 17.14
CA GLU A 148 -5.05 12.77 18.32
C GLU A 148 -4.08 11.62 17.99
N PHE A 149 -2.77 11.87 18.22
CA PHE A 149 -1.85 10.78 18.45
C PHE A 149 -2.18 10.22 19.84
N ASP A 150 -2.89 9.09 19.86
CA ASP A 150 -3.20 8.42 21.12
C ASP A 150 -1.93 7.74 21.64
N VAL A 151 -1.31 8.38 22.60
CA VAL A 151 -0.32 7.74 23.46
C VAL A 151 -1.13 6.99 24.53
N THR A 152 -1.78 5.87 24.13
CA THR A 152 -2.53 5.06 25.08
C THR A 152 -1.57 4.43 26.08
N ASP A 153 -1.77 4.77 27.34
CA ASP A 153 -1.15 4.15 28.49
C ASP A 153 -1.59 2.68 28.60
N ASP A 154 -0.65 1.78 28.38
CA ASP A 154 -0.67 0.49 29.05
C ASP A 154 0.61 0.37 29.87
N VAL A 155 0.38 0.28 31.21
CA VAL A 155 1.35 0.05 32.28
C VAL A 155 2.15 1.27 32.78
N THR A 156 1.58 1.88 33.82
CA THR A 156 2.18 2.57 34.98
C THR A 156 3.70 2.77 35.01
N SER A 157 4.11 4.04 34.88
CA SER A 157 5.11 4.71 35.75
C SER A 157 4.99 6.24 35.57
N PRO A 158 4.91 7.03 36.64
CA PRO A 158 4.85 8.47 36.55
C PRO A 158 6.27 9.05 36.45
N GLN A 159 6.60 9.63 35.31
CA GLN A 159 7.66 10.64 35.26
C GLN A 159 7.11 11.88 34.59
N GLU A 160 6.91 12.88 35.43
CA GLU A 160 6.71 14.26 35.05
C GLU A 160 7.81 14.71 34.08
N SER A 161 7.43 15.20 32.93
CA SER A 161 8.32 16.02 32.11
C SER A 161 7.62 17.34 31.78
N SER A 162 8.02 18.33 32.53
CA SER A 162 7.98 19.74 32.13
C SER A 162 8.55 19.90 30.71
N GLU A 163 7.80 20.61 29.82
CA GLU A 163 8.29 21.67 28.96
C GLU A 163 7.30 21.96 27.83
N ALA A 164 6.38 22.87 28.16
CA ALA A 164 5.43 23.43 27.21
C ALA A 164 6.00 24.71 26.56
N THR A 165 7.11 24.62 25.82
CA THR A 165 7.65 25.79 25.11
C THR A 165 8.25 25.53 23.72
N SER A 166 8.25 24.29 23.21
CA SER A 166 8.76 23.98 21.86
C SER A 166 7.68 23.77 20.78
N ASP A 167 6.40 23.82 21.14
CA ASP A 167 5.30 23.38 20.26
C ASP A 167 5.04 24.28 19.04
N VAL A 168 5.46 25.54 19.05
CA VAL A 168 5.18 26.48 17.94
C VAL A 168 6.20 26.36 16.80
N GLU A 169 7.45 26.04 17.09
CA GLU A 169 8.50 25.89 16.07
C GLU A 169 8.44 24.55 15.30
N ASP A 170 7.85 23.51 15.87
CA ASP A 170 7.78 22.18 15.27
C ASP A 170 6.47 21.91 14.52
N ALA A 171 5.50 22.82 14.57
CA ALA A 171 4.22 22.70 13.87
C ALA A 171 4.33 22.34 12.37
N PRO A 172 5.27 22.86 11.58
CA PRO A 172 5.44 22.47 10.18
C PRO A 172 5.90 21.03 10.00
N VAL A 173 6.78 20.54 10.89
CA VAL A 173 7.31 19.15 10.85
C VAL A 173 6.22 18.16 11.23
N VAL A 174 5.41 18.48 12.23
CA VAL A 174 4.27 17.66 12.67
C VAL A 174 3.25 17.54 11.55
N ARG A 175 2.87 18.64 10.92
CA ARG A 175 1.94 18.66 9.76
C ARG A 175 2.49 17.88 8.58
N PHE A 176 3.77 18.01 8.28
CA PHE A 176 4.43 17.25 7.22
C PHE A 176 4.35 15.75 7.49
N LEU A 177 4.69 15.30 8.72
CA LEU A 177 4.62 13.89 9.11
C LEU A 177 3.19 13.34 9.00
N GLN A 178 2.21 14.06 9.56
CA GLN A 178 0.80 13.70 9.48
C GLN A 178 0.34 13.54 8.03
N LYS A 179 0.67 14.50 7.17
CA LYS A 179 0.36 14.42 5.75
C LYS A 179 0.97 13.19 5.11
N MET A 180 2.26 12.91 5.34
CA MET A 180 2.92 11.74 4.77
C MET A 180 2.27 10.43 5.22
N LEU A 181 1.86 10.32 6.49
CA LEU A 181 1.16 9.14 7.00
C LEU A 181 -0.22 8.96 6.35
N ILE A 182 -1.00 10.04 6.23
CA ILE A 182 -2.32 10.02 5.59
C ILE A 182 -2.20 9.68 4.10
N ASP A 183 -1.28 10.33 3.39
CA ASP A 183 -1.05 10.09 1.97
C ASP A 183 -0.63 8.64 1.72
N ALA A 184 0.20 8.06 2.60
CA ALA A 184 0.62 6.66 2.52
C ALA A 184 -0.56 5.69 2.75
N ILE A 185 -1.43 5.97 3.74
CA ILE A 185 -2.63 5.17 3.99
C ILE A 185 -3.56 5.21 2.77
N ASN A 186 -3.83 6.42 2.24
CA ASN A 186 -4.70 6.60 1.08
C ASN A 186 -4.13 5.93 -0.18
N ALA A 187 -2.79 5.97 -0.36
CA ALA A 187 -2.09 5.28 -1.43
C ALA A 187 -1.98 3.76 -1.22
N ARG A 188 -2.45 3.23 -0.08
CA ARG A 188 -2.29 1.82 0.34
C ARG A 188 -0.84 1.37 0.34
N ALA A 189 0.05 2.25 0.78
CA ALA A 189 1.44 1.90 0.97
C ALA A 189 1.60 0.90 2.12
N SER A 190 2.56 -0.01 2.01
CA SER A 190 2.95 -0.90 3.10
C SER A 190 3.98 -0.26 4.02
N ASP A 191 4.90 0.53 3.46
CA ASP A 191 5.99 1.13 4.20
C ASP A 191 6.28 2.56 3.70
N LEU A 192 6.66 3.44 4.64
CA LEU A 192 7.22 4.76 4.37
C LEU A 192 8.71 4.73 4.71
N HIS A 193 9.52 5.27 3.83
CA HIS A 193 10.97 5.38 4.01
C HIS A 193 11.37 6.84 4.05
N PHE A 194 12.00 7.27 5.13
CA PHE A 194 12.62 8.57 5.30
C PHE A 194 14.13 8.39 5.23
N GLU A 195 14.77 8.93 4.19
CA GLU A 195 16.14 8.59 3.83
C GLU A 195 17.01 9.83 3.69
N PRO A 196 17.94 10.06 4.65
CA PRO A 196 18.91 11.13 4.56
C PRO A 196 20.08 10.75 3.64
N TYR A 197 20.46 11.67 2.76
CA TYR A 197 21.65 11.61 1.92
C TYR A 197 22.49 12.87 2.13
N GLU A 198 23.65 12.96 1.49
CA GLU A 198 24.57 14.07 1.66
C GLU A 198 23.95 15.42 1.29
N TYR A 199 23.27 15.50 0.15
CA TYR A 199 22.73 16.74 -0.40
C TYR A 199 21.20 16.79 -0.48
N HIS A 200 20.51 15.73 -0.14
CA HIS A 200 19.05 15.67 -0.21
C HIS A 200 18.47 14.76 0.85
N TYR A 201 17.23 15.00 1.18
CA TYR A 201 16.42 14.15 2.06
C TYR A 201 15.23 13.64 1.24
N ARG A 202 15.04 12.31 1.21
CA ARG A 202 14.06 11.67 0.33
C ARG A 202 13.02 10.90 1.13
N VAL A 203 11.74 11.05 0.72
CA VAL A 203 10.64 10.23 1.24
C VAL A 203 10.13 9.33 0.13
N ARG A 204 10.08 8.01 0.40
CA ARG A 204 9.54 7.01 -0.51
C ARG A 204 8.44 6.21 0.16
N PHE A 205 7.44 5.83 -0.62
CA PHE A 205 6.43 4.86 -0.21
C PHE A 205 6.66 3.54 -0.94
N ARG A 206 6.40 2.43 -0.25
CA ARG A 206 6.31 1.12 -0.88
C ARG A 206 4.85 0.84 -1.20
N ILE A 207 4.50 0.85 -2.48
CA ILE A 207 3.13 0.62 -2.98
C ILE A 207 3.17 -0.61 -3.87
N ASP A 208 2.32 -1.60 -3.57
CA ASP A 208 2.26 -2.89 -4.29
C ASP A 208 3.64 -3.59 -4.45
N GLY A 209 4.54 -3.40 -3.48
CA GLY A 209 5.89 -3.98 -3.43
C GLY A 209 6.99 -3.08 -4.01
N GLU A 210 6.66 -2.06 -4.79
CA GLU A 210 7.63 -1.13 -5.39
C GLU A 210 7.83 0.14 -4.55
N LEU A 211 9.10 0.55 -4.40
CA LEU A 211 9.45 1.82 -3.78
C LEU A 211 9.32 2.98 -4.78
N ARG A 212 8.59 4.02 -4.38
CA ARG A 212 8.39 5.25 -5.16
C ARG A 212 8.78 6.45 -4.38
N GLU A 213 9.46 7.34 -5.03
CA GLU A 213 9.74 8.66 -4.48
C GLU A 213 8.47 9.51 -4.50
N ILE A 214 8.12 10.06 -3.34
CA ILE A 214 6.93 10.89 -3.16
C ILE A 214 7.33 12.36 -3.09
N THR A 215 8.38 12.67 -2.32
CA THR A 215 8.83 14.04 -2.14
C THR A 215 10.27 14.08 -1.63
N GLN A 216 10.91 15.24 -1.84
CA GLN A 216 12.20 15.58 -1.26
C GLN A 216 12.04 16.83 -0.37
N PRO A 217 11.76 16.68 0.91
CA PRO A 217 11.67 17.81 1.81
C PRO A 217 13.07 18.45 2.01
N PRO A 218 13.13 19.70 2.48
CA PRO A 218 14.40 20.36 2.77
C PRO A 218 15.25 19.55 3.74
N ILE A 219 16.55 19.40 3.47
CA ILE A 219 17.46 18.60 4.29
C ILE A 219 17.54 19.11 5.74
N ALA A 220 17.28 20.39 5.95
CA ALA A 220 17.28 21.03 7.28
C ALA A 220 16.25 20.46 8.27
N ILE A 221 15.18 19.81 7.78
CA ILE A 221 14.15 19.25 8.67
C ILE A 221 14.44 17.81 9.09
N LYS A 222 15.47 17.15 8.56
CA LYS A 222 15.74 15.71 8.78
C LYS A 222 15.84 15.35 10.27
N ASP A 223 16.60 16.13 11.03
CA ASP A 223 16.83 15.85 12.47
C ASP A 223 15.58 16.12 13.32
N LYS A 224 14.85 17.21 13.02
CA LYS A 224 13.58 17.52 13.69
C LYS A 224 12.53 16.43 13.40
N LEU A 225 12.44 15.96 12.14
CA LEU A 225 11.51 14.92 11.75
C LEU A 225 11.87 13.57 12.41
N SER A 226 13.16 13.22 12.44
CA SER A 226 13.66 12.03 13.14
C SER A 226 13.31 12.07 14.63
N SER A 227 13.61 13.19 15.31
CA SER A 227 13.29 13.38 16.73
C SER A 227 11.78 13.27 16.98
N ARG A 228 10.94 13.89 16.13
CA ARG A 228 9.48 13.81 16.29
C ARG A 228 8.94 12.40 16.11
N ILE A 229 9.43 11.65 15.09
CA ILE A 229 9.05 10.24 14.89
C ILE A 229 9.46 9.40 16.11
N LYS A 230 10.67 9.62 16.65
CA LYS A 230 11.14 8.90 17.85
C LYS A 230 10.26 9.18 19.07
N VAL A 231 9.89 10.44 19.32
CA VAL A 231 8.99 10.83 20.42
C VAL A 231 7.68 10.04 20.34
N ILE A 232 7.02 10.12 19.18
CA ILE A 232 5.71 9.47 18.99
C ILE A 232 5.80 7.95 19.09
N SER A 233 6.97 7.38 18.72
CA SER A 233 7.22 5.94 18.73
C SER A 233 7.82 5.42 20.04
N ARG A 234 7.98 6.29 21.06
CA ARG A 234 8.58 5.99 22.37
C ARG A 234 10.02 5.47 22.26
N LEU A 235 10.78 6.05 21.34
CA LEU A 235 12.20 5.76 21.13
C LEU A 235 13.08 6.80 21.83
N ASP A 236 14.31 6.44 22.17
CA ASP A 236 15.29 7.35 22.76
C ASP A 236 15.77 8.37 21.71
N ILE A 237 15.48 9.65 21.96
CA ILE A 237 15.83 10.76 21.08
C ILE A 237 17.33 11.05 21.12
N ALA A 238 17.94 10.87 22.28
CA ALA A 238 19.35 11.19 22.51
C ALA A 238 20.27 10.14 21.86
N GLU A 239 19.85 8.88 21.79
CA GLU A 239 20.65 7.82 21.20
C GLU A 239 20.45 7.78 19.67
N LYS A 240 21.53 8.09 18.93
CA LYS A 240 21.55 8.16 17.46
C LYS A 240 22.55 7.20 16.82
N ARG A 241 23.22 6.35 17.63
CA ARG A 241 24.34 5.51 17.18
C ARG A 241 23.97 4.05 16.97
N VAL A 242 22.80 3.64 17.48
CA VAL A 242 22.32 2.26 17.38
C VAL A 242 20.91 2.21 16.78
N PRO A 243 20.52 1.11 16.11
CA PRO A 243 19.15 0.92 15.64
C PRO A 243 18.17 0.88 16.80
N GLN A 244 16.97 1.38 16.57
CA GLN A 244 15.88 1.33 17.53
C GLN A 244 14.60 0.92 16.83
N ASP A 245 13.76 0.12 17.50
CA ASP A 245 12.44 -0.30 17.03
C ASP A 245 11.36 0.14 18.00
N GLY A 246 10.28 0.71 17.48
CA GLY A 246 9.17 1.23 18.25
C GLY A 246 7.82 1.08 17.55
N ARG A 247 6.78 1.54 18.23
CA ARG A 247 5.41 1.52 17.71
C ARG A 247 4.75 2.87 17.94
N MET A 248 3.89 3.26 17.01
CA MET A 248 3.01 4.41 17.16
C MET A 248 1.61 4.05 16.66
N LYS A 249 0.61 4.76 17.15
CA LYS A 249 -0.79 4.58 16.78
C LYS A 249 -1.38 5.89 16.32
N LEU A 250 -2.07 5.87 15.20
CA LEU A 250 -2.79 7.03 14.66
C LEU A 250 -4.29 6.73 14.66
N LYS A 251 -5.06 7.58 15.32
CA LYS A 251 -6.52 7.58 15.22
C LYS A 251 -6.94 8.49 14.07
N PHE A 252 -7.72 7.95 13.16
CA PHE A 252 -8.29 8.66 12.03
C PHE A 252 -9.81 8.44 12.02
N GLY A 253 -10.55 9.38 12.57
CA GLY A 253 -11.99 9.22 12.81
C GLY A 253 -12.27 8.00 13.70
N SER A 254 -13.08 7.06 13.22
CA SER A 254 -13.39 5.81 13.94
C SER A 254 -12.35 4.69 13.73
N LYS A 255 -11.32 4.91 12.91
CA LYS A 255 -10.29 3.90 12.63
C LYS A 255 -9.02 4.21 13.39
N ALA A 256 -8.43 3.19 14.00
CA ALA A 256 -7.09 3.24 14.57
C ALA A 256 -6.15 2.39 13.70
N ILE A 257 -5.02 2.96 13.31
CA ILE A 257 -3.99 2.28 12.53
C ILE A 257 -2.72 2.24 13.35
N ASP A 258 -2.15 1.05 13.48
CA ASP A 258 -0.89 0.83 14.16
C ASP A 258 0.27 0.91 13.17
N PHE A 259 1.42 1.41 13.62
CA PHE A 259 2.63 1.52 12.82
C PHE A 259 3.81 0.95 13.61
N ARG A 260 4.69 0.25 12.90
CA ARG A 260 6.01 -0.14 13.39
C ARG A 260 7.04 0.82 12.83
N VAL A 261 7.89 1.33 13.68
CA VAL A 261 8.93 2.29 13.33
C VAL A 261 10.28 1.66 13.62
N SER A 262 11.15 1.64 12.63
CA SER A 262 12.54 1.21 12.78
C SER A 262 13.46 2.34 12.35
N THR A 263 14.45 2.65 13.20
CA THR A 263 15.49 3.65 12.92
C THR A 263 16.83 2.97 12.74
N LEU A 264 17.61 3.45 11.80
CA LEU A 264 18.96 2.94 11.51
C LEU A 264 19.91 4.11 11.29
N PRO A 265 21.00 4.23 12.08
CA PRO A 265 22.05 5.20 11.82
C PRO A 265 22.69 4.99 10.45
N THR A 266 22.81 6.07 9.68
CA THR A 266 23.54 6.10 8.40
C THR A 266 24.57 7.22 8.41
N LEU A 267 25.41 7.30 7.37
CA LEU A 267 26.45 8.33 7.26
C LEU A 267 25.92 9.77 7.34
N PHE A 268 24.69 10.00 6.87
CA PHE A 268 24.11 11.34 6.75
C PHE A 268 22.93 11.61 7.70
N GLY A 269 22.70 10.73 8.66
CA GLY A 269 21.63 10.81 9.64
C GLY A 269 20.90 9.49 9.81
N GLU A 270 19.80 9.49 10.58
CA GLU A 270 19.02 8.28 10.80
C GLU A 270 18.06 8.04 9.64
N LYS A 271 18.19 6.87 9.01
CA LYS A 271 17.15 6.34 8.11
C LYS A 271 16.01 5.80 8.96
N ILE A 272 14.77 6.14 8.61
CA ILE A 272 13.59 5.66 9.31
C ILE A 272 12.68 4.93 8.33
N VAL A 273 12.19 3.78 8.76
CA VAL A 273 11.17 3.02 8.04
C VAL A 273 9.96 2.87 8.94
N ILE A 274 8.80 3.29 8.42
CA ILE A 274 7.51 3.18 9.11
C ILE A 274 6.66 2.19 8.32
N ARG A 275 6.34 1.04 8.93
CA ARG A 275 5.43 0.03 8.38
C ARG A 275 4.01 0.28 8.84
N ILE A 276 3.06 0.29 7.91
CA ILE A 276 1.64 0.46 8.18
C ILE A 276 1.04 -0.91 8.48
N LEU A 277 0.42 -1.05 9.64
CA LEU A 277 -0.28 -2.26 10.09
C LEU A 277 -1.79 -2.00 9.98
N ASP A 278 -2.35 -2.17 8.79
CA ASP A 278 -3.79 -1.93 8.56
C ASP A 278 -4.61 -3.14 9.03
N PRO A 279 -5.46 -2.99 10.06
CA PRO A 279 -6.29 -4.08 10.57
C PRO A 279 -7.26 -4.65 9.54
N SER A 280 -7.58 -3.91 8.49
CA SER A 280 -8.47 -4.38 7.42
C SER A 280 -7.85 -5.53 6.62
N SER A 281 -6.53 -5.63 6.57
CA SER A 281 -5.84 -6.71 5.89
C SER A 281 -6.01 -8.08 6.56
N ALA A 282 -6.33 -8.14 7.86
CA ALA A 282 -6.68 -9.37 8.56
C ALA A 282 -8.10 -9.86 8.26
N LYS A 283 -8.98 -8.98 7.76
CA LYS A 283 -10.38 -9.29 7.43
C LYS A 283 -10.57 -9.68 5.97
N VAL A 284 -9.48 -9.86 5.24
CA VAL A 284 -9.53 -10.28 3.83
C VAL A 284 -10.10 -11.69 3.76
N GLY A 285 -11.26 -11.84 3.11
CA GLY A 285 -11.86 -13.17 2.89
C GLY A 285 -11.02 -13.99 1.91
N ILE A 286 -11.15 -15.33 1.99
CA ILE A 286 -10.38 -16.26 1.14
C ILE A 286 -10.59 -16.01 -0.36
N GLU A 287 -11.74 -15.50 -0.76
CA GLU A 287 -12.05 -15.14 -2.14
C GLU A 287 -11.15 -14.03 -2.68
N ALA A 288 -10.81 -13.07 -1.83
CA ALA A 288 -9.98 -11.93 -2.22
C ALA A 288 -8.48 -12.27 -2.30
N LEU A 289 -8.04 -13.38 -1.71
CA LEU A 289 -6.65 -13.83 -1.78
C LEU A 289 -6.26 -14.29 -3.19
N GLY A 290 -7.24 -14.75 -3.99
CA GLY A 290 -7.02 -15.15 -5.37
C GLY A 290 -6.67 -16.63 -5.56
N TYR A 291 -7.05 -17.50 -4.64
CA TYR A 291 -7.00 -18.95 -4.87
C TYR A 291 -7.90 -19.34 -6.03
N GLU A 292 -7.45 -20.27 -6.88
CA GLU A 292 -8.33 -20.94 -7.79
C GLU A 292 -9.27 -21.90 -7.01
N LYS A 293 -10.41 -22.23 -7.60
CA LYS A 293 -11.43 -23.02 -6.90
C LYS A 293 -10.90 -24.34 -6.32
N ILE A 294 -10.11 -25.06 -7.09
CA ILE A 294 -9.55 -26.37 -6.67
C ILE A 294 -8.61 -26.21 -5.47
N GLU A 295 -7.71 -25.24 -5.53
CA GLU A 295 -6.75 -24.97 -4.46
C GLU A 295 -7.45 -24.46 -3.20
N LYS A 296 -8.45 -23.60 -3.37
CA LYS A 296 -9.30 -23.13 -2.26
C LYS A 296 -10.02 -24.28 -1.57
N ASP A 297 -10.69 -25.16 -2.35
CA ASP A 297 -11.45 -26.27 -1.80
C ASP A 297 -10.53 -27.26 -1.06
N ARG A 298 -9.31 -27.51 -1.60
CA ARG A 298 -8.28 -28.32 -0.93
C ARG A 298 -7.87 -27.73 0.41
N LEU A 299 -7.55 -26.43 0.45
CA LEU A 299 -7.16 -25.73 1.67
C LEU A 299 -8.28 -25.78 2.71
N LEU A 300 -9.50 -25.38 2.35
CA LEU A 300 -10.65 -25.34 3.26
C LEU A 300 -10.97 -26.70 3.85
N LYS A 301 -10.92 -27.78 3.04
CA LYS A 301 -11.14 -29.14 3.50
C LYS A 301 -10.11 -29.59 4.54
N ILE A 302 -8.86 -29.14 4.39
CA ILE A 302 -7.76 -29.58 5.27
C ILE A 302 -7.71 -28.78 6.57
N ILE A 303 -7.93 -27.48 6.54
CA ILE A 303 -7.92 -26.68 7.77
C ILE A 303 -9.08 -27.01 8.73
N GLN A 304 -10.14 -27.66 8.24
CA GLN A 304 -11.26 -28.13 9.05
C GLN A 304 -11.01 -29.48 9.72
N ARG A 305 -9.85 -30.12 9.47
CA ARG A 305 -9.49 -31.36 10.18
C ARG A 305 -9.21 -31.06 11.65
N PRO A 306 -9.48 -32.01 12.55
CA PRO A 306 -9.29 -31.77 13.98
C PRO A 306 -7.82 -31.64 14.38
N TYR A 307 -6.90 -32.25 13.65
CA TYR A 307 -5.46 -32.18 13.94
C TYR A 307 -4.61 -32.36 12.67
N GLY A 308 -3.35 -32.05 12.80
CA GLY A 308 -2.35 -32.10 11.74
C GLY A 308 -1.65 -30.76 11.56
N MET A 309 -0.81 -30.66 10.55
CA MET A 309 -0.04 -29.45 10.28
C MET A 309 -0.27 -28.93 8.86
N VAL A 310 -0.49 -27.61 8.77
CA VAL A 310 -0.56 -26.85 7.52
C VAL A 310 0.58 -25.85 7.47
N LEU A 311 1.35 -25.87 6.41
CA LEU A 311 2.49 -24.98 6.20
C LEU A 311 2.22 -24.00 5.07
N VAL A 312 2.51 -22.72 5.31
CA VAL A 312 2.49 -21.67 4.28
C VAL A 312 3.91 -21.18 4.06
N THR A 313 4.39 -21.27 2.83
CA THR A 313 5.78 -20.97 2.51
C THR A 313 5.92 -19.94 1.40
N GLY A 314 7.08 -19.30 1.33
CA GLY A 314 7.41 -18.26 0.36
C GLY A 314 8.37 -17.22 0.94
N PRO A 315 8.91 -16.32 0.12
CA PRO A 315 9.79 -15.24 0.57
C PRO A 315 9.06 -14.23 1.46
N THR A 316 9.84 -13.34 2.05
CA THR A 316 9.30 -12.18 2.78
C THR A 316 8.41 -11.33 1.85
N GLY A 317 7.26 -10.90 2.33
CA GLY A 317 6.32 -10.10 1.54
C GLY A 317 5.44 -10.90 0.58
N SER A 318 5.49 -12.24 0.57
CA SER A 318 4.60 -13.08 -0.25
C SER A 318 3.16 -13.19 0.29
N GLY A 319 2.87 -12.60 1.46
CA GLY A 319 1.52 -12.57 2.05
C GLY A 319 1.19 -13.75 2.97
N LYS A 320 2.17 -14.50 3.46
CA LYS A 320 1.99 -15.67 4.33
C LYS A 320 1.10 -15.38 5.55
N THR A 321 1.40 -14.30 6.27
CA THR A 321 0.64 -13.89 7.46
C THR A 321 -0.83 -13.65 7.15
N VAL A 322 -1.13 -12.97 6.03
CA VAL A 322 -2.51 -12.71 5.61
C VAL A 322 -3.24 -14.00 5.30
N SER A 323 -2.59 -14.96 4.61
CA SER A 323 -3.16 -16.28 4.34
C SER A 323 -3.46 -17.07 5.61
N LEU A 324 -2.51 -17.08 6.57
CA LEU A 324 -2.72 -17.73 7.87
C LEU A 324 -3.84 -17.05 8.67
N TYR A 325 -3.84 -15.72 8.75
CA TYR A 325 -4.89 -14.98 9.45
C TYR A 325 -6.27 -15.20 8.83
N THR A 326 -6.35 -15.32 7.50
CA THR A 326 -7.59 -15.68 6.82
C THR A 326 -8.05 -17.08 7.23
N CYS A 327 -7.15 -18.06 7.30
CA CYS A 327 -7.48 -19.41 7.79
C CYS A 327 -7.95 -19.38 9.26
N LEU A 328 -7.23 -18.65 10.13
CA LEU A 328 -7.63 -18.50 11.53
C LEU A 328 -9.01 -17.83 11.67
N ASN A 329 -9.28 -16.77 10.91
CA ASN A 329 -10.59 -16.11 10.94
C ASN A 329 -11.75 -17.03 10.52
N ILE A 330 -11.52 -17.94 9.56
CA ILE A 330 -12.52 -18.94 9.14
C ILE A 330 -12.81 -19.91 10.28
N LEU A 331 -11.79 -20.28 11.06
CA LEU A 331 -11.87 -21.26 12.13
C LEU A 331 -12.24 -20.64 13.49
N ASN A 332 -12.16 -19.32 13.63
CA ASN A 332 -12.38 -18.58 14.86
C ASN A 332 -13.87 -18.54 15.22
N GLN A 333 -14.33 -19.59 15.91
CA GLN A 333 -15.69 -19.74 16.40
C GLN A 333 -15.68 -19.67 17.94
N PRO A 334 -16.79 -19.28 18.60
CA PRO A 334 -16.84 -19.13 20.07
C PRO A 334 -16.44 -20.37 20.85
N GLY A 335 -16.55 -21.56 20.27
CA GLY A 335 -16.20 -22.84 20.92
C GLY A 335 -14.79 -23.32 20.58
N VAL A 336 -13.93 -22.54 19.90
CA VAL A 336 -12.59 -22.94 19.44
C VAL A 336 -11.53 -22.10 20.14
N ASN A 337 -10.61 -22.73 20.83
CA ASN A 337 -9.48 -22.07 21.49
C ASN A 337 -8.29 -21.98 20.53
N ILE A 338 -7.99 -20.76 20.07
CA ILE A 338 -6.89 -20.48 19.13
C ILE A 338 -5.79 -19.74 19.88
N SER A 339 -4.56 -20.26 19.79
CA SER A 339 -3.36 -19.63 20.35
C SER A 339 -2.30 -19.42 19.28
N THR A 340 -1.68 -18.23 19.25
CA THR A 340 -0.60 -17.92 18.29
C THR A 340 0.63 -17.43 19.01
N VAL A 341 1.82 -17.73 18.47
CA VAL A 341 3.09 -17.14 18.87
C VAL A 341 3.77 -16.53 17.64
N GLU A 342 4.12 -15.26 17.74
CA GLU A 342 4.55 -14.42 16.62
C GLU A 342 5.72 -13.49 17.01
N ASP A 343 6.52 -13.05 16.04
CA ASP A 343 7.71 -12.21 16.28
C ASP A 343 7.69 -10.90 15.45
N PRO A 344 6.89 -9.92 15.90
CA PRO A 344 5.70 -10.04 16.73
C PRO A 344 4.41 -10.16 15.91
N ALA A 345 3.24 -10.27 16.58
CA ALA A 345 1.92 -10.21 15.93
C ALA A 345 1.78 -8.93 15.10
N GLU A 346 1.39 -9.10 13.84
CA GLU A 346 1.23 -8.00 12.89
C GLU A 346 -0.07 -7.23 13.14
N ILE A 347 -1.16 -7.94 13.45
CA ILE A 347 -2.51 -7.39 13.61
C ILE A 347 -3.19 -8.13 14.74
N ASN A 348 -3.92 -7.40 15.58
CA ASN A 348 -4.74 -8.00 16.63
C ASN A 348 -5.96 -8.71 16.03
N LEU A 349 -6.11 -10.00 16.33
CA LEU A 349 -7.23 -10.84 15.94
C LEU A 349 -8.17 -11.04 17.13
N PRO A 350 -9.36 -10.42 17.13
CA PRO A 350 -10.32 -10.65 18.21
C PRO A 350 -10.69 -12.12 18.33
N GLY A 351 -10.68 -12.66 19.56
CA GLY A 351 -10.98 -14.06 19.84
C GLY A 351 -9.79 -15.02 19.70
N VAL A 352 -8.59 -14.51 19.42
CA VAL A 352 -7.34 -15.29 19.31
C VAL A 352 -6.38 -14.87 20.42
N ASN A 353 -5.77 -15.85 21.11
CA ASN A 353 -4.77 -15.64 22.13
C ASN A 353 -3.39 -15.45 21.46
N GLN A 354 -3.01 -14.21 21.19
CA GLN A 354 -1.77 -13.89 20.47
C GLN A 354 -0.62 -13.58 21.45
N VAL A 355 0.48 -14.34 21.34
CA VAL A 355 1.69 -14.17 22.15
C VAL A 355 2.80 -13.60 21.27
N ASN A 356 3.44 -12.53 21.73
CA ASN A 356 4.65 -11.99 21.12
C ASN A 356 5.89 -12.65 21.72
N VAL A 357 6.82 -13.06 20.88
CA VAL A 357 8.16 -13.50 21.30
C VAL A 357 8.86 -12.37 22.05
N ASN A 358 9.55 -12.74 23.13
CA ASN A 358 10.40 -11.83 23.91
C ASN A 358 11.64 -12.58 24.40
N ASP A 359 12.67 -12.57 23.57
CA ASP A 359 13.94 -13.27 23.85
C ASP A 359 14.62 -12.77 25.14
N LYS A 360 14.48 -11.48 25.48
CA LYS A 360 15.03 -10.91 26.71
C LYS A 360 14.40 -11.51 27.97
N ALA A 361 13.13 -11.89 27.89
CA ALA A 361 12.39 -12.56 28.96
C ALA A 361 12.47 -14.10 28.87
N GLY A 362 13.14 -14.66 27.86
CA GLY A 362 13.20 -16.10 27.60
C GLY A 362 11.92 -16.68 27.00
N LEU A 363 10.98 -15.83 26.53
CA LEU A 363 9.75 -16.25 25.86
C LEU A 363 10.02 -16.43 24.36
N THR A 364 10.63 -17.56 24.02
CA THR A 364 10.92 -17.98 22.63
C THR A 364 9.72 -18.68 22.00
N PHE A 365 9.78 -18.96 20.68
CA PHE A 365 8.77 -19.79 19.98
C PHE A 365 8.59 -21.14 20.69
N ALA A 366 9.68 -21.85 21.00
CA ALA A 366 9.65 -23.14 21.67
C ALA A 366 9.05 -23.05 23.09
N ALA A 367 9.41 -22.02 23.87
CA ALA A 367 8.87 -21.81 25.22
C ALA A 367 7.36 -21.54 25.19
N ALA A 368 6.88 -20.70 24.28
CA ALA A 368 5.47 -20.43 24.11
C ALA A 368 4.69 -21.68 23.69
N LEU A 369 5.18 -22.44 22.70
CA LEU A 369 4.57 -23.69 22.27
C LEU A 369 4.45 -24.73 23.40
N LYS A 370 5.51 -24.92 24.19
CA LYS A 370 5.46 -25.79 25.38
C LYS A 370 4.40 -25.35 26.38
N SER A 371 4.16 -24.05 26.48
CA SER A 371 3.13 -23.50 27.34
C SER A 371 1.72 -23.71 26.77
N PHE A 372 1.53 -23.54 25.47
CA PHE A 372 0.24 -23.75 24.79
C PHE A 372 -0.31 -25.16 25.03
N LEU A 373 0.53 -26.19 24.98
CA LEU A 373 0.12 -27.58 25.22
C LEU A 373 -0.49 -27.81 26.64
N ARG A 374 -0.43 -26.82 27.53
CA ARG A 374 -1.06 -26.83 28.85
C ARG A 374 -2.21 -25.82 28.98
N GLN A 375 -2.58 -25.16 27.88
CA GLN A 375 -3.62 -24.12 27.83
C GLN A 375 -4.86 -24.59 27.05
N ASP A 376 -4.97 -25.89 26.79
CA ASP A 376 -6.10 -26.54 26.10
C ASP A 376 -6.44 -25.88 24.74
N PRO A 377 -5.47 -25.72 23.83
CA PRO A 377 -5.73 -25.14 22.52
C PRO A 377 -6.30 -26.16 21.56
N ASP A 378 -7.25 -25.77 20.71
CA ASP A 378 -7.67 -26.57 19.56
C ASP A 378 -6.76 -26.29 18.35
N ILE A 379 -6.38 -25.02 18.17
CA ILE A 379 -5.58 -24.54 17.04
C ILE A 379 -4.39 -23.75 17.54
N ILE A 380 -3.23 -24.08 17.01
CA ILE A 380 -1.97 -23.42 17.31
C ILE A 380 -1.40 -22.81 16.02
N MET A 381 -1.06 -21.53 16.03
CA MET A 381 -0.28 -20.92 14.96
C MET A 381 1.10 -20.52 15.48
N VAL A 382 2.14 -20.96 14.77
CA VAL A 382 3.52 -20.55 14.99
C VAL A 382 3.92 -19.63 13.84
N GLY A 383 4.28 -18.40 14.14
CA GLY A 383 4.61 -17.40 13.14
C GLY A 383 5.59 -17.92 12.10
N GLU A 384 6.66 -18.56 12.55
CA GLU A 384 7.61 -19.28 11.69
C GLU A 384 8.38 -20.36 12.44
N ILE A 385 8.84 -21.38 11.71
CA ILE A 385 9.74 -22.42 12.21
C ILE A 385 11.14 -22.13 11.69
N ARG A 386 12.07 -21.82 12.63
CA ARG A 386 13.48 -21.48 12.31
C ARG A 386 14.45 -22.58 12.69
N ASP A 387 14.11 -23.41 13.67
CA ASP A 387 14.99 -24.39 14.31
C ASP A 387 14.30 -25.72 14.58
N LEU A 388 15.10 -26.76 14.86
CA LEU A 388 14.63 -28.11 15.11
C LEU A 388 13.75 -28.19 16.37
N GLU A 389 14.08 -27.46 17.45
CA GLU A 389 13.32 -27.52 18.69
C GLU A 389 11.88 -27.06 18.48
N THR A 390 11.70 -25.92 17.80
CA THR A 390 10.38 -25.40 17.44
C THR A 390 9.62 -26.35 16.52
N ALA A 391 10.31 -26.93 15.50
CA ALA A 391 9.73 -27.91 14.59
C ALA A 391 9.21 -29.14 15.31
N ASP A 392 10.03 -29.74 16.18
CA ASP A 392 9.68 -30.97 16.94
C ASP A 392 8.46 -30.76 17.84
N ILE A 393 8.38 -29.61 18.55
CA ILE A 393 7.25 -29.32 19.43
C ILE A 393 5.96 -29.10 18.60
N ALA A 394 6.07 -28.36 17.50
CA ALA A 394 4.94 -28.10 16.60
C ALA A 394 4.40 -29.40 15.95
N ILE A 395 5.30 -30.27 15.52
CA ILE A 395 4.94 -31.59 14.98
C ILE A 395 4.30 -32.48 16.03
N LYS A 396 4.84 -32.54 17.25
CA LYS A 396 4.23 -33.29 18.35
C LYS A 396 2.84 -32.78 18.68
N ALA A 397 2.63 -31.45 18.69
CA ALA A 397 1.31 -30.87 18.86
C ALA A 397 0.34 -31.35 17.76
N ALA A 398 0.77 -31.33 16.50
CA ALA A 398 -0.01 -31.82 15.35
C ALA A 398 -0.35 -33.31 15.44
N GLN A 399 0.52 -34.13 16.03
CA GLN A 399 0.30 -35.57 16.22
C GLN A 399 -0.60 -35.89 17.43
N THR A 400 -0.70 -34.95 18.39
CA THR A 400 -1.42 -35.16 19.65
C THR A 400 -2.79 -34.50 19.69
N GLY A 401 -3.36 -34.15 18.57
CA GLY A 401 -4.76 -33.72 18.48
C GLY A 401 -4.99 -32.24 18.15
N HIS A 402 -3.94 -31.46 17.84
CA HIS A 402 -4.07 -30.04 17.56
C HIS A 402 -3.91 -29.74 16.05
N MET A 403 -4.69 -28.79 15.54
CA MET A 403 -4.42 -28.23 14.22
C MET A 403 -3.31 -27.17 14.35
N VAL A 404 -2.17 -27.44 13.72
CA VAL A 404 -1.00 -26.56 13.77
C VAL A 404 -0.81 -25.86 12.43
N MET A 405 -0.67 -24.53 12.45
CA MET A 405 -0.37 -23.73 11.27
C MET A 405 0.97 -23.01 11.47
N SER A 406 1.82 -23.00 10.45
CA SER A 406 3.09 -22.29 10.54
C SER A 406 3.60 -21.83 9.17
N THR A 407 4.70 -21.05 9.20
CA THR A 407 5.40 -20.65 7.98
C THR A 407 6.83 -21.17 7.95
N LEU A 408 7.33 -21.30 6.71
CA LEU A 408 8.73 -21.51 6.39
C LEU A 408 9.16 -20.58 5.24
N HIS A 409 10.45 -20.37 5.12
CA HIS A 409 11.04 -19.61 4.01
C HIS A 409 11.64 -20.57 3.00
N THR A 410 10.82 -21.08 2.09
CA THR A 410 11.21 -21.92 0.94
C THR A 410 10.55 -21.43 -0.34
N ASN A 411 11.08 -21.80 -1.49
CA ASN A 411 10.62 -21.28 -2.78
C ASN A 411 9.35 -21.97 -3.29
N ASP A 412 9.18 -23.25 -3.00
CA ASP A 412 8.07 -24.08 -3.43
C ASP A 412 7.60 -25.06 -2.33
N ALA A 413 6.53 -25.78 -2.58
CA ALA A 413 5.99 -26.75 -1.61
C ALA A 413 6.87 -27.99 -1.46
N PRO A 414 7.43 -28.63 -2.52
CA PRO A 414 8.34 -29.76 -2.39
C PRO A 414 9.60 -29.45 -1.57
N SER A 415 10.25 -28.32 -1.81
CA SER A 415 11.47 -27.91 -1.08
C SER A 415 11.24 -27.65 0.40
N THR A 416 9.99 -27.38 0.79
CA THR A 416 9.62 -27.22 2.20
C THR A 416 9.83 -28.52 2.99
N LEU A 417 9.51 -29.67 2.41
CA LEU A 417 9.73 -30.98 3.03
C LEU A 417 11.22 -31.27 3.17
N THR A 418 12.00 -31.02 2.12
CA THR A 418 13.46 -31.14 2.16
C THR A 418 14.07 -30.19 3.21
N ARG A 419 13.53 -28.99 3.37
CA ARG A 419 14.00 -28.03 4.40
C ARG A 419 13.82 -28.58 5.81
N LEU A 420 12.69 -29.21 6.11
CA LEU A 420 12.43 -29.84 7.41
C LEU A 420 13.37 -31.04 7.65
N LEU A 421 13.62 -31.87 6.65
CA LEU A 421 14.61 -32.96 6.72
C LEU A 421 16.03 -32.41 7.02
N ASN A 422 16.44 -31.36 6.33
CA ASN A 422 17.73 -30.72 6.54
C ASN A 422 17.85 -30.03 7.92
N MET A 423 16.74 -29.65 8.54
CA MET A 423 16.72 -29.17 9.93
C MET A 423 16.86 -30.29 10.95
N GLY A 424 16.82 -31.56 10.52
CA GLY A 424 16.96 -32.74 11.36
C GLY A 424 15.63 -33.37 11.80
N VAL A 425 14.48 -32.94 11.24
CA VAL A 425 13.19 -33.55 11.53
C VAL A 425 13.12 -34.95 10.90
N ALA A 426 12.78 -35.94 11.70
CA ALA A 426 12.71 -37.33 11.21
C ALA A 426 11.63 -37.50 10.13
N PRO A 427 11.91 -38.26 9.03
CA PRO A 427 10.99 -38.44 7.90
C PRO A 427 9.58 -38.93 8.30
N PHE A 428 9.50 -39.82 9.26
CA PHE A 428 8.21 -40.36 9.72
C PHE A 428 7.36 -39.30 10.45
N ASN A 429 8.00 -38.37 11.15
CA ASN A 429 7.32 -37.24 11.80
C ASN A 429 6.73 -36.28 10.78
N ILE A 430 7.48 -35.99 9.71
CA ILE A 430 7.01 -35.15 8.59
C ILE A 430 5.81 -35.83 7.91
N ALA A 431 5.96 -37.10 7.52
CA ALA A 431 4.94 -37.86 6.78
C ALA A 431 3.64 -38.04 7.56
N SER A 432 3.70 -38.18 8.90
CA SER A 432 2.52 -38.41 9.74
C SER A 432 1.81 -37.15 10.19
N SER A 433 2.48 -35.99 10.20
CA SER A 433 1.92 -34.75 10.75
C SER A 433 1.50 -33.73 9.69
N ILE A 434 2.25 -33.58 8.60
CA ILE A 434 1.99 -32.54 7.60
C ILE A 434 0.87 -33.00 6.64
N LEU A 435 -0.18 -32.17 6.58
CA LEU A 435 -1.35 -32.43 5.74
C LEU A 435 -1.32 -31.68 4.41
N LEU A 436 -0.80 -30.45 4.45
CA LEU A 436 -0.81 -29.55 3.31
C LEU A 436 0.36 -28.57 3.39
N ILE A 437 0.93 -28.27 2.25
CA ILE A 437 1.88 -27.17 2.08
C ILE A 437 1.37 -26.25 0.99
N THR A 438 1.30 -24.94 1.31
CA THR A 438 0.93 -23.90 0.36
C THR A 438 2.13 -22.99 0.13
N ALA A 439 2.78 -23.12 -1.03
CA ALA A 439 3.76 -22.12 -1.44
C ALA A 439 3.06 -20.96 -2.14
N GLN A 440 3.50 -19.73 -1.86
CA GLN A 440 2.84 -18.55 -2.41
C GLN A 440 3.78 -17.42 -2.83
N ARG A 441 3.33 -16.68 -3.82
CA ARG A 441 3.89 -15.41 -4.31
C ARG A 441 2.79 -14.38 -4.44
N LEU A 442 3.15 -13.10 -4.49
CA LEU A 442 2.23 -12.02 -4.85
C LEU A 442 2.65 -11.45 -6.20
N ALA A 443 1.70 -11.38 -7.12
CA ALA A 443 1.82 -10.70 -8.40
C ALA A 443 0.99 -9.41 -8.40
N ARG A 444 1.44 -8.38 -9.08
CA ARG A 444 0.70 -7.13 -9.25
C ARG A 444 -0.47 -7.35 -10.21
N LYS A 445 -1.62 -6.82 -9.86
CA LYS A 445 -2.81 -6.86 -10.72
C LYS A 445 -2.76 -5.75 -11.76
N LEU A 446 -3.13 -6.06 -12.99
CA LEU A 446 -3.35 -5.06 -14.01
C LEU A 446 -4.42 -4.05 -13.59
N CYS A 447 -4.20 -2.80 -13.94
CA CYS A 447 -5.20 -1.76 -13.75
C CYS A 447 -6.35 -1.95 -14.74
N GLU A 448 -7.55 -2.16 -14.24
CA GLU A 448 -8.73 -2.39 -15.08
C GLU A 448 -9.05 -1.20 -16.01
N THR A 449 -8.65 0.02 -15.62
CA THR A 449 -8.92 1.24 -16.38
C THR A 449 -8.03 1.39 -17.61
N CYS A 450 -6.77 0.90 -17.55
CA CYS A 450 -5.81 1.21 -18.61
C CYS A 450 -5.10 -0.02 -19.21
N LYS A 451 -5.42 -1.26 -18.74
CA LYS A 451 -4.85 -2.45 -19.36
C LYS A 451 -5.23 -2.52 -20.84
N ALA A 452 -4.31 -2.94 -21.69
CA ALA A 452 -4.53 -3.12 -23.12
C ALA A 452 -4.15 -4.53 -23.54
N GLN A 453 -4.79 -5.03 -24.59
CA GLN A 453 -4.41 -6.32 -25.18
C GLN A 453 -2.97 -6.24 -25.68
N ALA A 454 -2.26 -7.36 -25.55
CA ALA A 454 -0.89 -7.53 -26.03
C ALA A 454 -0.82 -8.70 -26.99
N ASP A 455 0.07 -8.58 -27.96
CA ASP A 455 0.43 -9.68 -28.84
C ASP A 455 1.83 -10.18 -28.46
N TYR A 456 1.89 -11.42 -27.96
CA TYR A 456 3.15 -12.11 -27.72
C TYR A 456 3.37 -13.16 -28.80
N PRO A 457 4.62 -13.35 -29.27
CA PRO A 457 4.94 -14.45 -30.17
C PRO A 457 4.54 -15.79 -29.54
N ARG A 458 3.96 -16.70 -30.35
CA ARG A 458 3.55 -18.03 -29.88
C ARG A 458 4.67 -18.79 -29.18
N GLU A 459 5.89 -18.68 -29.72
CA GLU A 459 7.08 -19.30 -29.11
C GLU A 459 7.38 -18.77 -27.70
N ALA A 460 7.20 -17.45 -27.47
CA ALA A 460 7.39 -16.85 -26.15
C ALA A 460 6.36 -17.36 -25.14
N MET A 461 5.12 -17.56 -25.57
CA MET A 461 4.05 -18.11 -24.73
C MET A 461 4.34 -19.59 -24.36
N LEU A 462 4.75 -20.41 -25.32
CA LEU A 462 5.15 -21.79 -25.08
C LEU A 462 6.36 -21.88 -24.15
N LYS A 463 7.37 -21.04 -24.37
CA LYS A 463 8.56 -20.97 -23.51
C LYS A 463 8.22 -20.51 -22.09
N ALA A 464 7.20 -19.70 -21.92
CA ALA A 464 6.72 -19.27 -20.62
C ALA A 464 5.99 -20.38 -19.84
N GLY A 465 5.56 -21.47 -20.53
CA GLY A 465 4.93 -22.66 -19.93
C GLY A 465 3.47 -22.89 -20.30
N PHE A 466 2.90 -22.11 -21.24
CA PHE A 466 1.58 -22.45 -21.80
C PHE A 466 1.66 -23.71 -22.65
N ALA A 467 0.64 -24.56 -22.56
CA ALA A 467 0.51 -25.68 -23.48
C ALA A 467 0.01 -25.21 -24.86
N GLU A 468 0.29 -26.00 -25.89
CA GLU A 468 -0.22 -25.67 -27.25
C GLU A 468 -1.76 -25.59 -27.28
N THR A 469 -2.42 -26.41 -26.50
CA THR A 469 -3.87 -26.44 -26.34
C THR A 469 -4.44 -25.18 -25.66
N ASP A 470 -3.63 -24.44 -24.91
CA ASP A 470 -4.05 -23.19 -24.28
C ASP A 470 -4.04 -22.01 -25.27
N LEU A 471 -3.30 -22.15 -26.39
CA LEU A 471 -3.12 -21.10 -27.39
C LEU A 471 -4.08 -21.28 -28.58
N ASP A 472 -5.35 -21.52 -28.27
CA ASP A 472 -6.44 -21.77 -29.24
C ASP A 472 -7.04 -20.50 -29.87
N GLY A 473 -6.55 -19.32 -29.48
CA GLY A 473 -7.04 -18.03 -29.95
C GLY A 473 -8.32 -17.53 -29.27
N SER A 474 -8.88 -18.27 -28.30
CA SER A 474 -10.08 -17.89 -27.55
C SER A 474 -9.85 -16.72 -26.57
N TRP A 475 -8.61 -16.40 -26.26
CA TRP A 475 -8.21 -15.36 -25.34
C TRP A 475 -6.95 -14.63 -25.82
N ARG A 476 -6.73 -13.45 -25.26
CA ARG A 476 -5.50 -12.66 -25.51
C ARG A 476 -4.92 -12.18 -24.19
N PRO A 477 -3.60 -12.16 -24.04
CA PRO A 477 -2.95 -11.59 -22.89
C PRO A 477 -3.10 -10.06 -22.88
N TYR A 478 -2.88 -9.47 -21.70
CA TYR A 478 -2.90 -8.02 -21.48
C TYR A 478 -1.53 -7.52 -21.07
N ARG A 479 -1.25 -6.26 -21.40
CA ARG A 479 -0.07 -5.52 -20.96
C ARG A 479 -0.45 -4.33 -20.07
N ALA A 480 0.46 -3.95 -19.20
CA ALA A 480 0.38 -2.73 -18.41
C ALA A 480 0.63 -1.50 -19.29
N VAL A 481 -0.20 -0.46 -19.14
CA VAL A 481 -0.06 0.81 -19.89
C VAL A 481 0.33 1.93 -18.93
N GLY A 482 -0.50 2.22 -17.94
CA GLY A 482 -0.35 3.32 -17.00
C GLY A 482 -1.41 4.41 -17.18
N CYS A 483 -1.93 4.91 -16.06
CA CYS A 483 -2.85 6.04 -15.99
C CYS A 483 -2.76 6.73 -14.63
N SER A 484 -3.47 7.83 -14.46
CA SER A 484 -3.49 8.58 -13.19
C SER A 484 -4.07 7.80 -11.99
N ALA A 485 -4.84 6.74 -12.23
CA ALA A 485 -5.48 5.93 -11.18
C ALA A 485 -4.65 4.71 -10.74
N CYS A 486 -3.48 4.47 -11.34
CA CYS A 486 -2.68 3.28 -11.13
C CYS A 486 -1.18 3.61 -11.09
N SER A 487 -0.40 2.57 -10.94
CA SER A 487 1.04 2.61 -10.87
C SER A 487 1.66 1.80 -12.00
N ASN A 488 2.21 2.50 -13.02
CA ASN A 488 2.83 1.86 -14.18
C ASN A 488 1.94 0.75 -14.78
N GLY A 489 0.61 0.98 -14.79
CA GLY A 489 -0.36 0.01 -15.29
C GLY A 489 -0.81 -1.07 -14.30
N TYR A 490 -0.37 -1.02 -13.03
CA TYR A 490 -0.76 -1.98 -11.99
C TYR A 490 -1.49 -1.31 -10.84
N LYS A 491 -2.43 -2.03 -10.21
CA LYS A 491 -3.17 -1.58 -9.04
C LYS A 491 -3.59 -2.77 -8.17
N GLY A 492 -2.98 -2.89 -7.00
CA GLY A 492 -3.20 -3.99 -6.07
C GLY A 492 -2.43 -5.26 -6.45
N ARG A 493 -2.58 -6.29 -5.63
CA ARG A 493 -1.86 -7.56 -5.78
C ARG A 493 -2.83 -8.74 -5.75
N VAL A 494 -2.40 -9.88 -6.29
CA VAL A 494 -3.11 -11.16 -6.26
C VAL A 494 -2.13 -12.26 -5.89
N GLY A 495 -2.60 -13.25 -5.10
CA GLY A 495 -1.80 -14.40 -4.75
C GLY A 495 -1.65 -15.38 -5.92
N VAL A 496 -0.49 -15.98 -6.01
CA VAL A 496 -0.16 -17.13 -6.89
C VAL A 496 0.23 -18.27 -5.96
N TYR A 497 -0.43 -19.40 -6.09
CA TYR A 497 -0.36 -20.47 -5.11
C TYR A 497 0.01 -21.82 -5.74
N GLN A 498 0.84 -22.59 -5.03
CA GLN A 498 1.02 -24.01 -5.19
C GLN A 498 0.48 -24.69 -3.94
N VAL A 499 -0.65 -25.36 -4.04
CA VAL A 499 -1.31 -26.03 -2.90
C VAL A 499 -1.13 -27.53 -3.03
N MET A 500 -0.21 -28.09 -2.25
CA MET A 500 0.22 -29.48 -2.30
C MET A 500 -0.25 -30.24 -1.06
N PRO A 501 -1.28 -31.08 -1.16
CA PRO A 501 -1.62 -32.05 -0.12
C PRO A 501 -0.51 -33.10 0.03
N VAL A 502 -0.21 -33.48 1.25
CA VAL A 502 0.74 -34.57 1.53
C VAL A 502 -0.03 -35.90 1.50
N THR A 503 -0.13 -36.47 0.31
CA THR A 503 -0.84 -37.75 0.04
C THR A 503 -0.01 -38.94 0.48
N GLU A 504 -0.63 -40.14 0.56
CA GLU A 504 0.10 -41.36 0.87
C GLU A 504 1.26 -41.65 -0.10
N ALA A 505 1.13 -41.25 -1.37
CA ALA A 505 2.21 -41.42 -2.34
C ALA A 505 3.38 -40.47 -2.04
N ILE A 506 3.09 -39.23 -1.67
CA ILE A 506 4.12 -38.25 -1.23
C ILE A 506 4.74 -38.71 0.09
N GLN A 507 3.94 -39.20 1.05
CA GLN A 507 4.46 -39.75 2.32
C GLN A 507 5.44 -40.89 2.09
N LYS A 508 5.17 -41.82 1.16
CA LYS A 508 6.09 -42.90 0.80
C LYS A 508 7.43 -42.38 0.26
N ILE A 509 7.40 -41.30 -0.54
CA ILE A 509 8.62 -40.67 -1.05
C ILE A 509 9.42 -40.05 0.11
N ILE A 510 8.75 -39.37 1.04
CA ILE A 510 9.40 -38.78 2.24
C ILE A 510 10.04 -39.88 3.09
N LEU A 511 9.31 -40.97 3.37
CA LEU A 511 9.81 -42.09 4.18
C LEU A 511 11.00 -42.82 3.55
N ASN A 512 11.09 -42.79 2.22
CA ASN A 512 12.21 -43.36 1.45
C ASN A 512 13.34 -42.31 1.21
N GLU A 513 13.29 -41.19 1.89
CA GLU A 513 14.27 -40.10 1.75
C GLU A 513 14.43 -39.56 0.32
N GLY A 514 13.33 -39.58 -0.45
CA GLY A 514 13.28 -39.07 -1.82
C GLY A 514 13.53 -37.57 -1.87
N THR A 515 13.98 -37.08 -3.03
CA THR A 515 14.34 -35.70 -3.27
C THR A 515 13.12 -34.79 -3.45
N SER A 516 13.32 -33.47 -3.36
CA SER A 516 12.28 -32.48 -3.72
C SER A 516 11.79 -32.65 -5.17
N MET A 517 12.67 -33.13 -6.07
CA MET A 517 12.31 -33.38 -7.46
C MET A 517 11.36 -34.58 -7.59
N ASP A 518 11.60 -35.67 -6.84
CA ASP A 518 10.68 -36.81 -6.81
C ASP A 518 9.30 -36.43 -6.30
N ILE A 519 9.28 -35.58 -5.25
CA ILE A 519 8.04 -35.02 -4.69
C ILE A 519 7.33 -34.13 -5.71
N ALA A 520 8.07 -33.27 -6.44
CA ALA A 520 7.50 -32.42 -7.47
C ALA A 520 6.88 -33.23 -8.63
N VAL A 521 7.55 -34.27 -9.09
CA VAL A 521 7.03 -35.18 -10.12
C VAL A 521 5.75 -35.86 -9.64
N GLN A 522 5.72 -36.34 -8.39
CA GLN A 522 4.52 -36.96 -7.83
C GLN A 522 3.37 -35.93 -7.68
N ALA A 523 3.67 -34.74 -7.22
CA ALA A 523 2.68 -33.67 -7.10
C ALA A 523 2.06 -33.31 -8.48
N GLN A 524 2.85 -33.24 -9.54
CA GLN A 524 2.35 -33.04 -10.90
C GLN A 524 1.42 -34.17 -11.36
N ARG A 525 1.76 -35.46 -11.06
CA ARG A 525 0.88 -36.62 -11.34
C ARG A 525 -0.45 -36.51 -10.61
N GLU A 526 -0.49 -35.83 -9.47
CA GLU A 526 -1.70 -35.61 -8.67
C GLU A 526 -2.40 -34.28 -9.04
N ASN A 527 -2.07 -33.70 -10.18
CA ASN A 527 -2.61 -32.40 -10.65
C ASN A 527 -2.44 -31.27 -9.65
N VAL A 528 -1.30 -31.23 -8.96
CA VAL A 528 -0.87 -30.06 -8.19
C VAL A 528 -0.13 -29.12 -9.13
N ARG A 529 -0.69 -27.95 -9.35
CA ARG A 529 -0.06 -26.91 -10.16
C ARG A 529 1.13 -26.34 -9.43
N ASP A 530 2.22 -26.10 -10.12
CA ASP A 530 3.32 -25.28 -9.61
C ASP A 530 2.97 -23.79 -9.62
N LEU A 531 3.85 -22.96 -9.06
CA LEU A 531 3.63 -21.51 -8.99
C LEU A 531 3.52 -20.87 -10.39
N ARG A 532 4.32 -21.34 -11.35
CA ARG A 532 4.29 -20.84 -12.73
C ARG A 532 2.95 -21.16 -13.39
N GLN A 533 2.50 -22.40 -13.33
CA GLN A 533 1.23 -22.83 -13.88
C GLN A 533 0.05 -22.08 -13.26
N SER A 534 0.05 -21.89 -11.93
CA SER A 534 -0.95 -21.09 -11.23
C SER A 534 -0.95 -19.63 -11.68
N GLY A 535 0.24 -19.06 -11.89
CA GLY A 535 0.40 -17.69 -12.42
C GLY A 535 -0.12 -17.53 -13.84
N LEU A 536 0.15 -18.51 -14.72
CA LEU A 536 -0.30 -18.46 -16.12
C LEU A 536 -1.84 -18.48 -16.26
N ILE A 537 -2.55 -19.11 -15.33
CA ILE A 537 -4.03 -19.03 -15.27
C ILE A 537 -4.47 -17.57 -15.06
N LYS A 538 -3.75 -16.81 -14.22
CA LYS A 538 -4.05 -15.40 -13.98
C LYS A 538 -3.73 -14.51 -15.17
N VAL A 539 -2.69 -14.85 -15.94
CA VAL A 539 -2.41 -14.19 -17.24
C VAL A 539 -3.54 -14.44 -18.23
N ARG A 540 -3.99 -15.69 -18.35
CA ARG A 540 -5.12 -16.07 -19.21
C ARG A 540 -6.41 -15.33 -18.82
N ALA A 541 -6.65 -15.16 -17.54
CA ALA A 541 -7.79 -14.41 -17.01
C ALA A 541 -7.65 -12.88 -17.13
N GLY A 542 -6.53 -12.36 -17.64
CA GLY A 542 -6.28 -10.92 -17.79
C GLY A 542 -6.13 -10.18 -16.46
N VAL A 543 -5.75 -10.87 -15.38
CA VAL A 543 -5.55 -10.33 -14.04
C VAL A 543 -4.16 -9.70 -13.89
N THR A 544 -3.15 -10.28 -14.52
CA THR A 544 -1.75 -9.83 -14.48
C THR A 544 -1.08 -10.02 -15.83
N THR A 545 0.17 -9.57 -15.96
CA THR A 545 0.95 -9.73 -17.19
C THR A 545 1.81 -10.98 -17.16
N LEU A 546 2.27 -11.38 -18.34
CA LEU A 546 3.20 -12.50 -18.49
C LEU A 546 4.55 -12.20 -17.83
N GLU A 547 5.06 -10.98 -18.02
CA GLU A 547 6.33 -10.52 -17.47
C GLU A 547 6.30 -10.56 -15.93
N GLU A 548 5.20 -10.13 -15.34
CA GLU A 548 5.04 -10.15 -13.88
C GLU A 548 5.10 -11.58 -13.34
N ILE A 549 4.39 -12.52 -13.97
CA ILE A 549 4.44 -13.92 -13.55
C ILE A 549 5.83 -14.52 -13.75
N ILE A 550 6.49 -14.23 -14.86
CA ILE A 550 7.87 -14.68 -15.08
C ILE A 550 8.78 -14.14 -13.97
N SER A 551 8.65 -12.86 -13.64
CA SER A 551 9.47 -12.21 -12.61
C SER A 551 9.27 -12.81 -11.21
N VAL A 552 8.02 -13.07 -10.79
CA VAL A 552 7.73 -13.53 -9.42
C VAL A 552 7.84 -15.05 -9.25
N THR A 553 7.92 -15.82 -10.34
CA THR A 553 8.03 -17.27 -10.34
C THR A 553 9.35 -17.78 -10.93
N ASN A 554 10.28 -16.92 -11.36
CA ASN A 554 11.66 -17.32 -11.64
C ASN A 554 12.35 -17.67 -10.31
N GLU A 555 12.93 -18.83 -10.27
CA GLU A 555 13.78 -19.32 -9.19
C GLU A 555 15.23 -18.82 -9.35
#